data_054167c7efc2ce61a7034090396ded32
#
_entry.id   054167c7efc2ce61a7034090396ded32
#
_cell.length_a   1.000
_cell.length_b   1.000
_cell.length_c   1.000
_cell.angle_alpha   90.00
_cell.angle_beta   90.00
_cell.angle_gamma   90.00
#
_symmetry.space_group_name_H-M   'P 1'
#
loop_
_entity.id
_entity.type
_entity.pdbx_description
1 polymer ?
#
loop_
_entity_poly.entity_id
_entity_poly.type
_entity_poly.pdbx_seq_one_letter_code
_entity_poly.pdbx_strand_id
1 'polypeptide(L)'
;MNTAVCEICPHRCVLKEGQTGLCRARSNRGGKVICDNYGLITSIGLDPIEKKPLQRFYPGSFILSVGSYGCNMHCPFCQNHGISMADKTTASCTVIAPDALITDALSLKSKGCIGIAFTYNEPFIGYEYVYDCSVLAKDSNLKTVVVTNGYINEAPLLSLLLPDHYGSASLARHRQRSG
;
A
#
# COMPACT_ATOMS: atom_id res chain seq x y z
N MET A 1 5.74 -10.81 -29.53
CA MET A 1 4.94 -10.93 -28.29
C MET A 1 5.41 -9.82 -27.37
N ASN A 2 4.52 -8.92 -26.93
CA ASN A 2 4.89 -7.80 -26.06
C ASN A 2 5.13 -8.34 -24.64
N THR A 3 6.38 -8.35 -24.20
CA THR A 3 6.76 -8.63 -22.82
C THR A 3 7.09 -7.33 -22.10
N ALA A 4 6.76 -7.23 -20.81
CA ALA A 4 7.12 -6.11 -19.96
C ALA A 4 7.79 -6.61 -18.67
N VAL A 5 8.73 -5.85 -18.14
CA VAL A 5 9.41 -6.15 -16.86
C VAL A 5 8.82 -5.25 -15.79
N CYS A 6 8.41 -5.85 -14.66
CA CYS A 6 7.94 -5.10 -13.49
C CYS A 6 9.13 -4.62 -12.66
N GLU A 7 9.24 -3.30 -12.46
CA GLU A 7 10.37 -2.65 -11.78
C GLU A 7 10.09 -2.32 -10.30
N ILE A 8 8.94 -2.75 -9.74
CA ILE A 8 8.53 -2.35 -8.39
C ILE A 8 9.31 -3.09 -7.29
N CYS A 9 9.55 -4.39 -7.46
CA CYS A 9 10.24 -5.17 -6.44
C CYS A 9 11.34 -6.06 -7.04
N PRO A 10 12.24 -6.61 -6.21
CA PRO A 10 13.37 -7.44 -6.68
C PRO A 10 13.01 -8.72 -7.44
N HIS A 11 11.73 -9.15 -7.43
CA HIS A 11 11.28 -10.26 -8.29
C HIS A 11 11.41 -9.94 -9.78
N ARG A 12 11.32 -8.65 -10.19
CA ARG A 12 11.48 -8.20 -11.57
C ARG A 12 10.75 -9.11 -12.58
N CYS A 13 9.48 -9.41 -12.28
CA CYS A 13 8.67 -10.32 -13.07
C CYS A 13 8.68 -9.94 -14.56
N VAL A 14 9.07 -10.86 -15.44
CA VAL A 14 8.97 -10.72 -16.89
C VAL A 14 7.59 -11.23 -17.29
N LEU A 15 6.69 -10.34 -17.71
CA LEU A 15 5.28 -10.63 -17.94
C LEU A 15 4.97 -10.61 -19.44
N LYS A 16 4.42 -11.69 -19.96
CA LYS A 16 3.81 -11.73 -21.30
C LYS A 16 2.49 -10.96 -21.29
N GLU A 17 1.96 -10.63 -22.44
CA GLU A 17 0.65 -9.97 -22.59
C GLU A 17 -0.43 -10.72 -21.79
N GLY A 18 -1.16 -10.00 -20.93
CA GLY A 18 -2.21 -10.54 -20.06
C GLY A 18 -1.69 -11.28 -18.81
N GLN A 19 -0.39 -11.56 -18.70
CA GLN A 19 0.16 -12.28 -17.55
C GLN A 19 0.23 -11.38 -16.31
N THR A 20 -0.12 -11.96 -15.14
CA THR A 20 -0.02 -11.32 -13.84
C THR A 20 1.26 -11.75 -13.12
N GLY A 21 1.89 -10.84 -12.38
CA GLY A 21 3.10 -11.08 -11.60
C GLY A 21 2.84 -11.90 -10.32
N LEU A 22 3.92 -12.31 -9.66
CA LEU A 22 3.87 -13.09 -8.41
C LEU A 22 3.02 -12.44 -7.32
N CYS A 23 2.97 -11.12 -7.28
CA CYS A 23 2.18 -10.36 -6.31
C CYS A 23 0.66 -10.41 -6.55
N ARG A 24 0.18 -10.92 -7.70
CA ARG A 24 -1.25 -11.03 -8.12
C ARG A 24 -1.96 -9.70 -8.35
N ALA A 25 -1.26 -8.58 -8.26
CA ALA A 25 -1.83 -7.23 -8.34
C ALA A 25 -1.22 -6.37 -9.46
N ARG A 26 -0.36 -6.95 -10.29
CA ARG A 26 0.27 -6.25 -11.42
C ARG A 26 0.30 -7.16 -12.65
N SER A 27 -0.17 -6.65 -13.78
CA SER A 27 -0.22 -7.42 -15.04
C SER A 27 0.35 -6.62 -16.21
N ASN A 28 0.74 -7.33 -17.27
CA ASN A 28 1.12 -6.70 -18.53
C ASN A 28 -0.12 -6.50 -19.41
N ARG A 29 -0.33 -5.25 -19.84
CA ARG A 29 -1.37 -4.87 -20.83
C ARG A 29 -0.75 -3.95 -21.88
N GLY A 30 -0.74 -4.40 -23.11
CA GLY A 30 -0.18 -3.64 -24.24
C GLY A 30 1.33 -3.37 -24.11
N GLY A 31 2.10 -4.25 -23.48
CA GLY A 31 3.54 -4.07 -23.25
C GLY A 31 3.89 -3.16 -22.07
N LYS A 32 2.91 -2.79 -21.23
CA LYS A 32 3.10 -2.00 -20.01
C LYS A 32 2.63 -2.76 -18.78
N VAL A 33 3.37 -2.62 -17.67
CA VAL A 33 2.95 -3.19 -16.38
C VAL A 33 1.95 -2.23 -15.74
N ILE A 34 0.75 -2.74 -15.48
CA ILE A 34 -0.37 -2.01 -14.89
C ILE A 34 -0.58 -2.46 -13.45
N CYS A 35 -0.93 -1.52 -12.58
CA CYS A 35 -1.37 -1.76 -11.21
C CYS A 35 -2.85 -2.16 -11.23
N ASP A 36 -3.14 -3.47 -11.12
CA ASP A 36 -4.51 -3.98 -11.21
C ASP A 36 -5.32 -3.73 -9.94
N ASN A 37 -4.68 -3.45 -8.81
CA ASN A 37 -5.33 -3.18 -7.52
C ASN A 37 -5.43 -1.69 -7.17
N TYR A 38 -5.21 -0.79 -8.14
CA TYR A 38 -5.32 0.65 -7.94
C TYR A 38 -6.72 1.05 -7.45
N GLY A 39 -6.80 1.66 -6.26
CA GLY A 39 -8.06 2.07 -5.65
C GLY A 39 -8.99 0.94 -5.20
N LEU A 40 -8.57 -0.32 -5.30
CA LEU A 40 -9.35 -1.49 -4.89
C LEU A 40 -9.04 -1.83 -3.44
N ILE A 41 -9.91 -1.39 -2.53
CA ILE A 41 -9.72 -1.52 -1.09
C ILE A 41 -10.49 -2.74 -0.56
N THR A 42 -9.76 -3.66 0.08
CA THR A 42 -10.31 -4.86 0.74
C THR A 42 -10.64 -4.65 2.19
N SER A 43 -9.94 -3.70 2.82
CA SER A 43 -10.05 -3.46 4.26
C SER A 43 -9.84 -1.98 4.56
N ILE A 44 -10.72 -1.40 5.38
CA ILE A 44 -10.61 -0.03 5.86
C ILE A 44 -11.06 0.03 7.33
N GLY A 45 -10.35 0.79 8.16
CA GLY A 45 -10.69 0.96 9.57
C GLY A 45 -9.91 2.06 10.26
N LEU A 46 -10.54 2.71 11.24
CA LEU A 46 -9.88 3.69 12.11
C LEU A 46 -9.19 2.92 13.25
N ASP A 47 -7.88 2.87 13.22
CA ASP A 47 -7.07 2.15 14.20
C ASP A 47 -6.31 3.09 15.14
N PRO A 48 -6.08 2.73 16.41
CA PRO A 48 -5.06 3.37 17.24
C PRO A 48 -3.69 3.25 16.56
N ILE A 49 -2.89 4.32 16.63
CA ILE A 49 -1.57 4.34 15.99
C ILE A 49 -0.65 3.26 16.52
N GLU A 50 -0.84 2.84 17.79
CA GLU A 50 -0.08 1.80 18.46
C GLU A 50 -0.24 0.40 17.85
N LYS A 51 -1.30 0.17 17.06
CA LYS A 51 -1.43 -1.06 16.26
C LYS A 51 -0.42 -1.13 15.12
N LYS A 52 0.22 -0.01 14.79
CA LYS A 52 1.28 0.03 13.79
C LYS A 52 2.63 -0.14 14.50
N PRO A 53 3.67 -0.69 13.85
CA PRO A 53 5.00 -0.82 14.46
C PRO A 53 5.73 0.54 14.54
N LEU A 54 5.06 1.55 15.13
CA LEU A 54 5.48 2.95 15.24
C LEU A 54 5.35 3.42 16.69
N GLN A 55 6.25 2.99 17.58
CA GLN A 55 6.12 3.17 19.04
C GLN A 55 6.16 4.64 19.53
N ARG A 56 6.70 5.57 18.74
CA ARG A 56 6.86 6.99 19.15
C ARG A 56 6.26 7.98 18.17
N PHE A 57 5.44 7.49 17.25
CA PHE A 57 4.82 8.31 16.23
C PHE A 57 3.40 8.72 16.66
N TYR A 58 3.25 9.96 17.14
CA TYR A 58 1.97 10.53 17.61
C TYR A 58 1.19 9.62 18.57
N PRO A 59 1.75 9.24 19.73
CA PRO A 59 1.09 8.32 20.67
C PRO A 59 -0.31 8.82 21.09
N GLY A 60 -1.26 7.89 21.20
CA GLY A 60 -2.66 8.19 21.56
C GLY A 60 -3.52 8.71 20.41
N SER A 61 -2.98 8.83 19.20
CA SER A 61 -3.75 9.22 18.02
C SER A 61 -4.37 8.03 17.31
N PHE A 62 -5.25 8.33 16.35
CA PHE A 62 -5.84 7.35 15.44
C PHE A 62 -5.34 7.57 14.01
N ILE A 63 -5.40 6.52 13.20
CA ILE A 63 -5.03 6.57 11.79
C ILE A 63 -6.01 5.74 10.97
N LEU A 64 -6.43 6.26 9.81
CA LEU A 64 -7.26 5.52 8.86
C LEU A 64 -6.42 4.48 8.14
N SER A 65 -6.61 3.22 8.49
CA SER A 65 -5.87 2.08 7.93
C SER A 65 -6.58 1.54 6.72
N VAL A 66 -5.85 1.34 5.63
CA VAL A 66 -6.39 0.78 4.39
C VAL A 66 -5.49 -0.32 3.86
N GLY A 67 -6.09 -1.31 3.22
CA GLY A 67 -5.39 -2.38 2.53
C GLY A 67 -6.10 -2.81 1.27
N SER A 68 -5.33 -3.40 0.38
CA SER A 68 -5.80 -3.94 -0.88
C SER A 68 -5.54 -5.46 -0.92
N TYR A 69 -5.61 -6.08 -2.09
CA TYR A 69 -5.25 -7.47 -2.27
C TYR A 69 -3.84 -7.65 -2.84
N GLY A 70 -3.31 -8.86 -2.68
CA GLY A 70 -2.03 -9.27 -3.21
C GLY A 70 -0.85 -8.92 -2.30
N CYS A 71 0.27 -9.61 -2.50
CA CYS A 71 1.54 -9.41 -1.81
C CYS A 71 2.67 -10.04 -2.61
N ASN A 72 3.86 -9.46 -2.55
CA ASN A 72 5.06 -10.01 -3.18
C ASN A 72 5.79 -11.04 -2.32
N MET A 73 5.24 -11.41 -1.16
CA MET A 73 5.72 -12.47 -0.27
C MET A 73 4.62 -13.49 0.07
N HIS A 74 5.03 -14.70 0.50
CA HIS A 74 4.17 -15.82 0.90
C HIS A 74 4.50 -16.26 2.33
N CYS A 75 4.34 -15.36 3.30
CA CYS A 75 4.67 -15.66 4.69
C CYS A 75 3.69 -16.71 5.25
N PRO A 76 4.14 -17.86 5.77
CA PRO A 76 3.26 -18.93 6.28
C PRO A 76 2.45 -18.51 7.52
N PHE A 77 2.90 -17.48 8.22
CA PHE A 77 2.26 -16.91 9.42
C PHE A 77 1.52 -15.59 9.14
N CYS A 78 1.18 -15.28 7.87
CA CYS A 78 0.51 -14.05 7.51
C CYS A 78 -0.90 -14.02 8.10
N GLN A 79 -1.17 -13.09 9.03
CA GLN A 79 -2.50 -12.90 9.63
C GLN A 79 -3.55 -12.49 8.59
N ASN A 80 -3.12 -11.79 7.55
CA ASN A 80 -3.97 -11.29 6.47
C ASN A 80 -3.87 -12.17 5.22
N HIS A 81 -3.64 -13.48 5.37
CA HIS A 81 -3.44 -14.41 4.27
C HIS A 81 -4.57 -14.33 3.23
N GLY A 82 -5.82 -14.21 3.66
CA GLY A 82 -6.98 -14.15 2.77
C GLY A 82 -6.92 -13.04 1.73
N ILE A 83 -6.47 -11.84 2.11
CA ILE A 83 -6.33 -10.71 1.18
C ILE A 83 -4.95 -10.65 0.52
N SER A 84 -3.89 -11.01 1.25
CA SER A 84 -2.52 -10.95 0.72
C SER A 84 -2.27 -12.00 -0.37
N MET A 85 -3.02 -13.12 -0.35
CA MET A 85 -2.94 -14.16 -1.37
C MET A 85 -4.07 -14.09 -2.41
N ALA A 86 -5.01 -13.16 -2.24
CA ALA A 86 -6.07 -12.92 -3.22
C ALA A 86 -5.55 -12.26 -4.51
N ASP A 87 -6.35 -12.33 -5.54
CA ASP A 87 -6.22 -11.64 -6.81
C ASP A 87 -7.52 -10.89 -7.16
N LYS A 88 -7.58 -10.28 -8.33
CA LYS A 88 -8.74 -9.51 -8.78
C LYS A 88 -10.04 -10.33 -8.91
N THR A 89 -9.96 -11.66 -8.98
CA THR A 89 -11.12 -12.55 -9.14
C THR A 89 -11.66 -13.05 -7.80
N THR A 90 -10.81 -13.10 -6.78
CA THR A 90 -11.11 -13.66 -5.46
C THR A 90 -11.25 -12.60 -4.38
N ALA A 91 -10.69 -11.39 -4.60
CA ALA A 91 -10.78 -10.30 -3.64
C ALA A 91 -12.14 -9.61 -3.67
N SER A 92 -12.79 -9.46 -2.51
CA SER A 92 -13.92 -8.54 -2.36
C SER A 92 -13.40 -7.13 -2.08
N CYS A 93 -13.63 -6.20 -3.00
CA CYS A 93 -13.08 -4.84 -2.95
C CYS A 93 -14.18 -3.79 -3.10
N THR A 94 -13.97 -2.65 -2.43
CA THR A 94 -14.66 -1.39 -2.72
C THR A 94 -13.71 -0.48 -3.48
N VAL A 95 -14.21 0.20 -4.51
CA VAL A 95 -13.43 1.20 -5.25
C VAL A 95 -13.42 2.51 -4.45
N ILE A 96 -12.24 2.97 -4.06
CA ILE A 96 -12.07 4.25 -3.36
C ILE A 96 -10.99 5.04 -4.12
N ALA A 97 -11.40 6.16 -4.71
CA ALA A 97 -10.48 7.09 -5.37
C ALA A 97 -9.59 7.80 -4.33
N PRO A 98 -8.37 8.26 -4.70
CA PRO A 98 -7.46 8.92 -3.76
C PRO A 98 -8.09 10.11 -3.02
N ASP A 99 -8.81 10.98 -3.70
CA ASP A 99 -9.50 12.15 -3.12
C ASP A 99 -10.62 11.74 -2.14
N ALA A 100 -11.35 10.68 -2.42
CA ALA A 100 -12.36 10.13 -1.52
C ALA A 100 -11.71 9.60 -0.23
N LEU A 101 -10.58 8.87 -0.33
CA LEU A 101 -9.85 8.40 0.83
C LEU A 101 -9.34 9.54 1.72
N ILE A 102 -8.86 10.64 1.10
CA ILE A 102 -8.45 11.84 1.84
C ILE A 102 -9.65 12.47 2.54
N THR A 103 -10.80 12.58 1.87
CA THR A 103 -12.04 13.12 2.44
C THR A 103 -12.49 12.29 3.65
N ASP A 104 -12.44 10.96 3.55
CA ASP A 104 -12.76 10.07 4.68
C ASP A 104 -11.82 10.32 5.87
N ALA A 105 -10.49 10.41 5.64
CA ALA A 105 -9.53 10.68 6.70
C ALA A 105 -9.76 12.06 7.35
N LEU A 106 -10.08 13.08 6.57
CA LEU A 106 -10.40 14.42 7.07
C LEU A 106 -11.67 14.44 7.93
N SER A 107 -12.70 13.70 7.54
CA SER A 107 -13.96 13.58 8.31
C SER A 107 -13.74 12.96 9.69
N LEU A 108 -12.67 12.20 9.86
CA LEU A 108 -12.32 11.52 11.12
C LEU A 108 -11.36 12.34 12.00
N LYS A 109 -10.97 13.56 11.62
CA LYS A 109 -10.09 14.42 12.44
C LYS A 109 -10.65 14.69 13.84
N SER A 110 -11.95 14.88 13.99
CA SER A 110 -12.61 15.07 15.28
C SER A 110 -12.50 13.85 16.21
N LYS A 111 -12.23 12.68 15.66
CA LYS A 111 -11.96 11.43 16.40
C LYS A 111 -10.46 11.20 16.64
N GLY A 112 -9.60 12.19 16.40
CA GLY A 112 -8.16 12.08 16.60
C GLY A 112 -7.41 11.41 15.43
N CYS A 113 -8.03 11.29 14.25
CA CYS A 113 -7.36 10.77 13.06
C CYS A 113 -6.30 11.76 12.56
N ILE A 114 -5.05 11.29 12.46
CA ILE A 114 -3.91 12.11 12.00
C ILE A 114 -3.55 11.90 10.53
N GLY A 115 -4.11 10.87 9.87
CA GLY A 115 -3.74 10.54 8.50
C GLY A 115 -4.14 9.14 8.05
N ILE A 116 -3.40 8.61 7.08
CA ILE A 116 -3.68 7.33 6.42
C ILE A 116 -2.52 6.38 6.63
N ALA A 117 -2.83 5.10 6.92
CA ALA A 117 -1.86 4.02 6.98
C ALA A 117 -2.18 2.96 5.90
N PHE A 118 -1.30 2.78 4.95
CA PHE A 118 -1.34 1.67 4.00
C PHE A 118 -0.76 0.43 4.67
N THR A 119 -1.57 -0.63 4.82
CA THR A 119 -1.25 -1.82 5.63
C THR A 119 -2.07 -3.03 5.19
N TYR A 120 -2.08 -4.10 5.99
CA TYR A 120 -2.78 -5.37 5.83
C TYR A 120 -2.21 -6.29 4.75
N ASN A 121 -1.92 -5.82 3.55
CA ASN A 121 -1.13 -6.48 2.50
C ASN A 121 0.22 -5.78 2.33
N GLU A 122 0.94 -6.02 1.21
CA GLU A 122 2.12 -5.22 0.86
C GLU A 122 1.70 -3.98 0.06
N PRO A 123 1.77 -2.76 0.63
CA PRO A 123 1.29 -1.56 -0.06
C PRO A 123 2.06 -1.22 -1.34
N PHE A 124 3.37 -1.53 -1.38
CA PHE A 124 4.21 -1.14 -2.52
C PHE A 124 3.90 -1.88 -3.82
N ILE A 125 3.17 -3.00 -3.79
CA ILE A 125 2.71 -3.60 -5.05
C ILE A 125 1.62 -2.74 -5.73
N GLY A 126 0.90 -1.91 -4.93
CA GLY A 126 -0.04 -0.88 -5.39
C GLY A 126 0.58 0.53 -5.35
N TYR A 127 1.86 0.63 -5.72
CA TYR A 127 2.69 1.83 -5.58
C TYR A 127 2.02 3.11 -6.07
N GLU A 128 1.39 3.08 -7.24
CA GLU A 128 0.78 4.25 -7.87
C GLU A 128 -0.34 4.83 -7.02
N TYR A 129 -1.17 3.99 -6.42
CA TYR A 129 -2.25 4.43 -5.52
C TYR A 129 -1.70 5.02 -4.22
N VAL A 130 -0.69 4.37 -3.63
CA VAL A 130 0.00 4.88 -2.43
C VAL A 130 0.62 6.23 -2.72
N TYR A 131 1.23 6.39 -3.90
CA TYR A 131 1.84 7.63 -4.35
C TYR A 131 0.79 8.75 -4.42
N ASP A 132 -0.26 8.57 -5.22
CA ASP A 132 -1.29 9.59 -5.45
C ASP A 132 -1.99 10.02 -4.15
N CYS A 133 -2.34 9.04 -3.29
CA CYS A 133 -2.91 9.33 -1.98
C CYS A 133 -1.94 10.12 -1.07
N SER A 134 -0.64 9.80 -1.13
CA SER A 134 0.35 10.48 -0.28
C SER A 134 0.55 11.93 -0.67
N VAL A 135 0.53 12.24 -1.97
CA VAL A 135 0.56 13.63 -2.46
C VAL A 135 -0.62 14.42 -1.91
N LEU A 136 -1.84 13.90 -2.08
CA LEU A 136 -3.06 14.55 -1.60
C LEU A 136 -3.11 14.66 -0.06
N ALA A 137 -2.60 13.65 0.65
CA ALA A 137 -2.49 13.69 2.11
C ALA A 137 -1.58 14.81 2.59
N LYS A 138 -0.43 15.00 1.94
CA LYS A 138 0.49 16.11 2.23
C LYS A 138 -0.20 17.45 2.08
N ASP A 139 -0.88 17.68 0.95
CA ASP A 139 -1.58 18.95 0.67
C ASP A 139 -2.71 19.21 1.68
N SER A 140 -3.29 18.14 2.25
CA SER A 140 -4.33 18.18 3.26
C SER A 140 -3.79 18.21 4.71
N ASN A 141 -2.47 18.30 4.90
CA ASN A 141 -1.80 18.23 6.21
C ASN A 141 -2.18 16.95 6.99
N LEU A 142 -2.27 15.83 6.29
CA LEU A 142 -2.43 14.49 6.85
C LEU A 142 -1.09 13.75 6.82
N LYS A 143 -0.90 12.86 7.79
CA LYS A 143 0.27 11.98 7.83
C LYS A 143 0.05 10.75 6.96
N THR A 144 1.10 10.28 6.30
CA THR A 144 1.10 9.01 5.57
C THR A 144 2.02 8.01 6.26
N VAL A 145 1.51 6.82 6.49
CA VAL A 145 2.25 5.68 7.04
C VAL A 145 2.18 4.52 6.06
N VAL A 146 3.30 3.88 5.78
CA VAL A 146 3.36 2.66 4.97
C VAL A 146 3.94 1.53 5.82
N VAL A 147 3.12 0.52 6.10
CA VAL A 147 3.54 -0.71 6.81
C VAL A 147 3.91 -1.74 5.77
N THR A 148 5.20 -1.94 5.57
CA THR A 148 5.75 -2.71 4.45
C THR A 148 6.68 -3.82 4.89
N ASN A 149 6.79 -4.88 4.08
CA ASN A 149 7.82 -5.91 4.24
C ASN A 149 9.21 -5.44 3.78
N GLY A 150 9.29 -4.29 3.10
CA GLY A 150 10.53 -3.68 2.62
C GLY A 150 11.12 -4.33 1.37
N TYR A 151 10.42 -5.28 0.74
CA TYR A 151 10.90 -5.92 -0.49
C TYR A 151 10.48 -5.13 -1.73
N ILE A 152 11.11 -3.98 -1.89
CA ILE A 152 10.90 -2.99 -2.95
C ILE A 152 12.22 -2.57 -3.57
N ASN A 153 12.24 -2.21 -4.86
CA ASN A 153 13.41 -1.65 -5.54
C ASN A 153 13.65 -0.20 -5.09
N GLU A 154 14.90 0.24 -5.23
CA GLU A 154 15.34 1.56 -4.79
C GLU A 154 14.58 2.71 -5.46
N ALA A 155 14.42 2.67 -6.78
CA ALA A 155 13.80 3.78 -7.52
C ALA A 155 12.36 4.09 -7.06
N PRO A 156 11.42 3.14 -6.98
CA PRO A 156 10.09 3.41 -6.44
C PRO A 156 10.11 3.79 -4.95
N LEU A 157 11.05 3.26 -4.16
CA LEU A 157 11.19 3.65 -2.76
C LEU A 157 11.64 5.11 -2.62
N LEU A 158 12.68 5.52 -3.34
CA LEU A 158 13.18 6.90 -3.32
C LEU A 158 12.13 7.88 -3.80
N SER A 159 11.40 7.58 -4.87
CA SER A 159 10.31 8.43 -5.35
C SER A 159 9.24 8.66 -4.28
N LEU A 160 9.02 7.69 -3.39
CA LEU A 160 8.10 7.81 -2.28
C LEU A 160 8.66 8.61 -1.10
N LEU A 161 9.97 8.66 -0.92
CA LEU A 161 10.64 9.26 0.24
C LEU A 161 11.20 10.65 -0.01
N LEU A 162 11.33 11.08 -1.28
CA LEU A 162 11.93 12.38 -1.60
C LEU A 162 11.09 13.55 -1.06
N PRO A 163 11.73 14.57 -0.43
CA PRO A 163 11.04 15.66 0.26
C PRO A 163 10.12 16.50 -0.62
N ASP A 164 10.43 16.61 -1.93
CA ASP A 164 9.67 17.42 -2.88
C ASP A 164 8.26 16.84 -3.15
N HIS A 165 8.08 15.53 -2.88
CA HIS A 165 6.82 14.84 -3.10
C HIS A 165 6.13 14.39 -1.80
N TYR A 166 6.86 14.26 -0.67
CA TYR A 166 6.34 13.66 0.57
C TYR A 166 6.73 14.43 1.83
N GLY A 167 5.82 15.19 2.37
CA GLY A 167 5.91 15.63 3.75
C GLY A 167 5.57 14.47 4.70
N SER A 168 6.59 13.89 5.35
CA SER A 168 6.46 12.94 6.46
C SER A 168 5.75 11.60 6.17
N ALA A 169 6.11 10.88 5.09
CA ALA A 169 5.81 9.46 5.01
C ALA A 169 6.70 8.71 6.02
N SER A 170 6.08 8.03 6.99
CA SER A 170 6.79 7.19 7.94
C SER A 170 6.71 5.74 7.50
N LEU A 171 7.88 5.11 7.27
CA LEU A 171 7.96 3.70 6.94
C LEU A 171 8.00 2.87 8.24
N ALA A 172 7.07 1.94 8.36
CA ALA A 172 7.07 0.94 9.41
C ALA A 172 7.36 -0.44 8.81
N ARG A 173 8.49 -1.04 9.19
CA ARG A 173 8.82 -2.40 8.77
C ARG A 173 8.10 -3.40 9.64
N HIS A 174 7.36 -4.32 9.05
CA HIS A 174 6.80 -5.46 9.76
C HIS A 174 7.98 -6.35 10.24
N ARG A 175 8.30 -6.30 11.55
CA ARG A 175 9.27 -7.23 12.14
C ARG A 175 8.62 -8.60 12.21
N GLN A 176 9.20 -9.55 11.49
CA GLN A 176 9.00 -10.96 11.80
C GLN A 176 9.60 -11.19 13.21
N ARG A 177 8.78 -11.55 14.17
CA ARG A 177 9.31 -12.14 15.42
C ARG A 177 9.76 -13.54 15.03
N SER A 178 11.09 -13.73 14.99
CA SER A 178 11.67 -15.06 15.08
C SER A 178 11.28 -15.63 16.44
N GLY A 179 10.40 -16.63 16.45
CA GLY A 179 10.13 -17.48 17.60
C GLY A 179 11.31 -18.38 17.85
#